data_675af1c14d96d2cd6d27f6ab2de8c693
#
_entry.id   675af1c14d96d2cd6d27f6ab2de8c693
#
_cell.length_a   1.000
_cell.length_b   1.000
_cell.length_c   1.000
_cell.angle_alpha   90.00
_cell.angle_beta   90.00
_cell.angle_gamma   90.00
#
_symmetry.space_group_name_H-M   'P 1'
#
loop_
_entity.id
_entity.type
_entity.pdbx_description
1 polymer ?
#
loop_
_entity_poly.entity_id
_entity_poly.type
_entity_poly.pdbx_seq_one_letter_code
_entity_poly.pdbx_strand_id
1 'polypeptide(L)'
;MIPELGQVFLVAALASALLQFLGGIGSFSRKIENMEAFIERITVFQTFSLLICFGLLTTAFLQNDFSVLYVASNSNTALPFAYKVAAVWGGHEGSLLLWVLILSIWTFLLSKDRALKSSPDLRIQSLSILGLISFGFLLFILYTSNPFERLLPSPFQGRGLNPLLQDPALVIHPPTLYAGYVGLAVPFSLAVSSLLTVNNHQWAMHARSWTILSWVFLTGGIALGSWWAYYELGWGG
;
A
#
# COMPACT_ATOMS: atom_id res chain seq x y z
N MET A 1 13.14 -2.31 -19.67
CA MET A 1 13.33 -0.99 -18.98
C MET A 1 12.22 -0.69 -17.94
N ILE A 2 10.91 -0.86 -18.25
CA ILE A 2 9.82 -0.59 -17.29
C ILE A 2 9.94 -1.44 -16.02
N PRO A 3 10.11 -2.77 -16.08
CA PRO A 3 10.23 -3.60 -14.87
C PRO A 3 11.48 -3.30 -14.04
N GLU A 4 12.61 -2.99 -14.68
CA GLU A 4 13.85 -2.63 -13.99
C GLU A 4 13.68 -1.32 -13.20
N LEU A 5 13.03 -0.32 -13.80
CA LEU A 5 12.68 0.92 -13.10
C LEU A 5 11.70 0.65 -11.94
N GLY A 6 10.70 -0.19 -12.16
CA GLY A 6 9.77 -0.62 -11.11
C GLY A 6 10.52 -1.25 -9.93
N GLN A 7 11.47 -2.14 -10.22
CA GLN A 7 12.32 -2.76 -9.21
C GLN A 7 13.16 -1.73 -8.43
N VAL A 8 13.74 -0.75 -9.12
CA VAL A 8 14.53 0.32 -8.48
C VAL A 8 13.66 1.13 -7.52
N PHE A 9 12.45 1.54 -7.94
CA PHE A 9 11.53 2.29 -7.07
C PHE A 9 10.99 1.45 -5.92
N LEU A 10 10.81 0.14 -6.10
CA LEU A 10 10.42 -0.77 -5.03
C LEU A 10 11.51 -0.86 -3.95
N VAL A 11 12.78 -0.99 -4.36
CA VAL A 11 13.94 -0.99 -3.46
C VAL A 11 14.12 0.38 -2.78
N ALA A 12 13.91 1.48 -3.51
CA ALA A 12 13.95 2.83 -2.94
C ALA A 12 12.86 3.04 -1.87
N ALA A 13 11.65 2.50 -2.11
CA ALA A 13 10.57 2.51 -1.12
C ALA A 13 10.92 1.68 0.13
N LEU A 14 11.54 0.50 -0.04
CA LEU A 14 12.01 -0.33 1.07
C LEU A 14 13.06 0.41 1.92
N ALA A 15 14.07 1.00 1.27
CA ALA A 15 15.10 1.78 1.97
C ALA A 15 14.49 2.97 2.73
N SER A 16 13.51 3.65 2.13
CA SER A 16 12.79 4.76 2.76
C SER A 16 12.01 4.31 3.99
N ALA A 17 11.31 3.17 3.90
CA ALA A 17 10.57 2.59 5.02
C ALA A 17 11.50 2.25 6.20
N LEU A 18 12.66 1.67 5.91
CA LEU A 18 13.69 1.39 6.91
C LEU A 18 14.22 2.67 7.57
N LEU A 19 14.55 3.69 6.77
CA LEU A 19 15.02 4.98 7.28
C LEU A 19 13.96 5.69 8.12
N GLN A 20 12.69 5.61 7.74
CA GLN A 20 11.57 6.14 8.51
C GLN A 20 11.45 5.44 9.87
N PHE A 21 11.55 4.11 9.91
CA PHE A 21 11.52 3.32 11.12
C PHE A 21 12.70 3.66 12.04
N LEU A 22 13.93 3.61 11.52
CA LEU A 22 15.15 3.87 12.32
C LEU A 22 15.23 5.32 12.82
N GLY A 23 14.76 6.27 12.00
CA GLY A 23 14.71 7.69 12.38
C GLY A 23 13.82 7.92 13.61
N GLY A 24 12.66 7.26 13.68
CA GLY A 24 11.78 7.35 14.83
C GLY A 24 12.37 6.70 16.10
N ILE A 25 13.02 5.53 15.97
CA ILE A 25 13.72 4.90 17.10
C ILE A 25 14.84 5.80 17.60
N GLY A 26 15.61 6.40 16.70
CA GLY A 26 16.71 7.32 17.07
C GLY A 26 16.23 8.54 17.86
N SER A 27 14.99 8.97 17.65
CA SER A 27 14.41 10.11 18.38
C SER A 27 14.09 9.81 19.86
N PHE A 28 13.94 8.53 20.24
CA PHE A 28 13.77 8.15 21.66
C PHE A 28 15.01 8.43 22.51
N SER A 29 16.19 8.27 21.92
CA SER A 29 17.46 8.35 22.66
C SER A 29 18.08 9.75 22.65
N ARG A 30 17.73 10.56 21.65
CA ARG A 30 18.27 11.92 21.47
C ARG A 30 17.26 12.80 20.74
N LYS A 31 17.01 14.02 21.24
CA LYS A 31 16.34 15.06 20.44
C LYS A 31 17.30 15.49 19.32
N ILE A 32 17.17 14.85 18.16
CA ILE A 32 17.93 15.22 16.97
C ILE A 32 17.19 16.38 16.31
N GLU A 33 17.82 17.52 16.21
CA GLU A 33 17.29 18.66 15.46
C GLU A 33 16.87 18.22 14.05
N ASN A 34 15.71 18.68 13.59
CA ASN A 34 15.16 18.39 12.27
C ASN A 34 14.72 16.92 11.98
N MET A 35 14.68 16.04 12.99
CA MET A 35 14.25 14.64 12.79
C MET A 35 12.81 14.56 12.25
N GLU A 36 11.92 15.41 12.75
CA GLU A 36 10.53 15.48 12.27
C GLU A 36 10.49 15.82 10.77
N ALA A 37 11.23 16.83 10.33
CA ALA A 37 11.30 17.21 8.92
C ALA A 37 11.95 16.12 8.06
N PHE A 38 12.94 15.41 8.59
CA PHE A 38 13.56 14.27 7.92
C PHE A 38 12.54 13.14 7.68
N ILE A 39 11.84 12.70 8.73
CA ILE A 39 10.85 11.63 8.62
C ILE A 39 9.71 12.03 7.67
N GLU A 40 9.26 13.27 7.72
CA GLU A 40 8.24 13.78 6.81
C GLU A 40 8.70 13.72 5.34
N ARG A 41 9.93 14.14 5.04
CA ARG A 41 10.49 14.07 3.67
C ARG A 41 10.66 12.64 3.18
N ILE A 42 11.13 11.74 4.04
CA ILE A 42 11.27 10.30 3.71
C ILE A 42 9.90 9.68 3.45
N THR A 43 8.88 10.02 4.24
CA THR A 43 7.51 9.56 4.02
C THR A 43 6.97 10.00 2.65
N VAL A 44 7.19 11.28 2.29
CA VAL A 44 6.83 11.80 0.96
C VAL A 44 7.55 11.05 -0.15
N PHE A 45 8.85 10.84 -0.01
CA PHE A 45 9.65 10.13 -1.00
C PHE A 45 9.23 8.67 -1.16
N GLN A 46 8.93 7.97 -0.05
CA GLN A 46 8.39 6.60 -0.07
C GLN A 46 7.08 6.52 -0.83
N THR A 47 6.13 7.41 -0.52
CA THR A 47 4.82 7.43 -1.18
C THR A 47 4.97 7.70 -2.68
N PHE A 48 5.83 8.65 -3.05
CA PHE A 48 6.09 8.96 -4.45
C PHE A 48 6.76 7.79 -5.19
N SER A 49 7.72 7.12 -4.55
CA SER A 49 8.36 5.91 -5.10
C SER A 49 7.35 4.79 -5.35
N LEU A 50 6.41 4.56 -4.42
CA LEU A 50 5.37 3.55 -4.59
C LEU A 50 4.32 3.92 -5.64
N LEU A 51 3.97 5.21 -5.78
CA LEU A 51 3.11 5.69 -6.85
C LEU A 51 3.74 5.44 -8.23
N ILE A 52 5.03 5.74 -8.39
CA ILE A 52 5.75 5.46 -9.64
C ILE A 52 5.82 3.96 -9.87
N CYS A 53 6.17 3.18 -8.85
CA CYS A 53 6.26 1.73 -8.92
C CYS A 53 4.94 1.11 -9.41
N PHE A 54 3.81 1.50 -8.81
CA PHE A 54 2.48 1.05 -9.20
C PHE A 54 2.09 1.52 -10.61
N GLY A 55 2.43 2.76 -10.97
CA GLY A 55 2.22 3.29 -12.32
C GLY A 55 3.02 2.54 -13.39
N LEU A 56 4.26 2.16 -13.09
CA LEU A 56 5.09 1.34 -13.99
C LEU A 56 4.52 -0.06 -14.17
N LEU A 57 4.03 -0.70 -13.11
CA LEU A 57 3.36 -1.99 -13.21
C LEU A 57 2.09 -1.88 -14.06
N THR A 58 1.27 -0.87 -13.80
CA THR A 58 0.06 -0.59 -14.61
C THR A 58 0.42 -0.39 -16.09
N THR A 59 1.50 0.34 -16.36
CA THR A 59 1.99 0.55 -17.74
C THR A 59 2.41 -0.76 -18.41
N ALA A 60 3.07 -1.66 -17.67
CA ALA A 60 3.44 -2.98 -18.17
C ALA A 60 2.21 -3.82 -18.55
N PHE A 61 1.13 -3.76 -17.76
CA PHE A 61 -0.15 -4.40 -18.10
C PHE A 61 -0.78 -3.81 -19.36
N LEU A 62 -0.83 -2.48 -19.47
CA LEU A 62 -1.42 -1.78 -20.61
C LEU A 62 -0.65 -2.03 -21.91
N GLN A 63 0.67 -2.16 -21.84
CA GLN A 63 1.53 -2.44 -22.99
C GLN A 63 1.63 -3.94 -23.32
N ASN A 64 1.00 -4.82 -22.52
CA ASN A 64 1.11 -6.28 -22.64
C ASN A 64 2.58 -6.75 -22.62
N ASP A 65 3.38 -6.22 -21.66
CA ASP A 65 4.78 -6.63 -21.51
C ASP A 65 4.85 -8.03 -20.85
N PHE A 66 4.66 -9.06 -21.68
CA PHE A 66 4.68 -10.45 -21.22
C PHE A 66 6.09 -10.95 -20.87
N SER A 67 7.11 -10.11 -20.94
CA SER A 67 8.40 -10.40 -20.33
C SER A 67 8.40 -10.24 -18.80
N VAL A 68 7.29 -9.70 -18.24
CA VAL A 68 7.01 -9.67 -16.80
C VAL A 68 6.11 -10.87 -16.47
N LEU A 69 6.57 -11.74 -15.57
CA LEU A 69 5.87 -12.98 -15.20
C LEU A 69 4.44 -12.69 -14.72
N TYR A 70 4.27 -11.67 -13.91
CA TYR A 70 2.98 -11.29 -13.35
C TYR A 70 1.99 -10.83 -14.45
N VAL A 71 2.45 -10.04 -15.42
CA VAL A 71 1.63 -9.60 -16.56
C VAL A 71 1.25 -10.78 -17.44
N ALA A 72 2.21 -11.67 -17.76
CA ALA A 72 1.97 -12.86 -18.55
C ALA A 72 0.96 -13.82 -17.89
N SER A 73 0.92 -13.86 -16.58
CA SER A 73 0.03 -14.74 -15.81
C SER A 73 -1.39 -14.19 -15.66
N ASN A 74 -1.58 -12.85 -15.66
CA ASN A 74 -2.85 -12.21 -15.29
C ASN A 74 -3.45 -11.31 -16.38
N SER A 75 -2.86 -11.24 -17.59
CA SER A 75 -3.36 -10.40 -18.68
C SER A 75 -3.21 -11.09 -20.04
N ASN A 76 -3.90 -10.58 -21.04
CA ASN A 76 -3.71 -10.93 -22.46
C ASN A 76 -4.05 -9.73 -23.36
N THR A 77 -3.76 -9.86 -24.67
CA THR A 77 -3.98 -8.77 -25.63
C THR A 77 -5.46 -8.45 -25.84
N ALA A 78 -6.36 -9.42 -25.69
CA ALA A 78 -7.81 -9.27 -25.90
C ALA A 78 -8.55 -8.71 -24.67
N LEU A 79 -7.88 -8.63 -23.51
CA LEU A 79 -8.50 -8.13 -22.28
C LEU A 79 -8.90 -6.64 -22.41
N PRO A 80 -10.16 -6.25 -22.10
CA PRO A 80 -10.60 -4.87 -22.15
C PRO A 80 -9.76 -3.96 -21.24
N PHE A 81 -9.61 -2.68 -21.63
CA PHE A 81 -8.77 -1.70 -20.93
C PHE A 81 -9.03 -1.63 -19.42
N ALA A 82 -10.30 -1.53 -19.01
CA ALA A 82 -10.66 -1.44 -17.59
C ALA A 82 -10.17 -2.67 -16.80
N TYR A 83 -10.28 -3.86 -17.39
CA TYR A 83 -9.82 -5.10 -16.75
C TYR A 83 -8.30 -5.26 -16.81
N LYS A 84 -7.61 -4.68 -17.79
CA LYS A 84 -6.12 -4.61 -17.76
C LYS A 84 -5.65 -3.78 -16.58
N VAL A 85 -6.30 -2.65 -16.30
CA VAL A 85 -5.99 -1.83 -15.12
C VAL A 85 -6.33 -2.57 -13.83
N ALA A 86 -7.51 -3.19 -13.75
CA ALA A 86 -7.93 -3.94 -12.57
C ALA A 86 -7.09 -5.22 -12.33
N ALA A 87 -6.59 -5.84 -13.40
CA ALA A 87 -5.71 -7.01 -13.32
C ALA A 87 -4.40 -6.71 -12.57
N VAL A 88 -3.99 -5.44 -12.48
CA VAL A 88 -2.82 -5.03 -11.68
C VAL A 88 -2.96 -5.48 -10.23
N TRP A 89 -4.18 -5.49 -9.67
CA TRP A 89 -4.47 -6.00 -8.32
C TRP A 89 -5.29 -7.29 -8.32
N GLY A 90 -5.48 -7.90 -9.49
CA GLY A 90 -6.20 -9.16 -9.63
C GLY A 90 -5.44 -10.41 -9.20
N GLY A 91 -4.16 -10.29 -8.86
CA GLY A 91 -3.31 -11.36 -8.36
C GLY A 91 -2.55 -10.93 -7.12
N HIS A 92 -1.83 -11.87 -6.51
CA HIS A 92 -1.18 -11.72 -5.21
C HIS A 92 -0.11 -10.60 -5.19
N GLU A 93 0.76 -10.55 -6.21
CA GLU A 93 1.92 -9.66 -6.24
C GLU A 93 1.48 -8.19 -6.34
N GLY A 94 0.58 -7.88 -7.28
CA GLY A 94 0.09 -6.52 -7.47
C GLY A 94 -0.90 -6.09 -6.39
N SER A 95 -1.64 -7.04 -5.81
CA SER A 95 -2.53 -6.81 -4.67
C SER A 95 -1.74 -6.36 -3.43
N LEU A 96 -0.60 -7.00 -3.13
CA LEU A 96 0.30 -6.58 -2.06
C LEU A 96 0.95 -5.22 -2.35
N LEU A 97 1.31 -4.95 -3.61
CA LEU A 97 1.85 -3.64 -3.98
C LEU A 97 0.80 -2.53 -3.79
N LEU A 98 -0.46 -2.78 -4.17
CA LEU A 98 -1.58 -1.85 -3.89
C LEU A 98 -1.76 -1.64 -2.38
N TRP A 99 -1.66 -2.70 -1.59
CA TRP A 99 -1.78 -2.65 -0.13
C TRP A 99 -0.73 -1.71 0.49
N VAL A 100 0.54 -1.88 0.11
CA VAL A 100 1.64 -1.02 0.62
C VAL A 100 1.54 0.41 0.09
N LEU A 101 1.07 0.60 -1.15
CA LEU A 101 0.81 1.92 -1.70
C LEU A 101 -0.27 2.65 -0.87
N ILE A 102 -1.37 1.99 -0.56
CA ILE A 102 -2.44 2.55 0.28
C ILE A 102 -1.91 2.87 1.69
N LEU A 103 -1.10 1.98 2.28
CA LEU A 103 -0.45 2.24 3.56
C LEU A 103 0.43 3.50 3.50
N SER A 104 1.20 3.66 2.43
CA SER A 104 2.05 4.84 2.27
C SER A 104 1.24 6.13 2.13
N ILE A 105 0.09 6.08 1.45
CA ILE A 105 -0.84 7.22 1.35
C ILE A 105 -1.39 7.58 2.74
N TRP A 106 -1.84 6.61 3.52
CA TRP A 106 -2.29 6.84 4.90
C TRP A 106 -1.17 7.43 5.78
N THR A 107 0.05 6.91 5.65
CA THR A 107 1.24 7.41 6.34
C THR A 107 1.55 8.86 5.94
N PHE A 108 1.46 9.17 4.65
CA PHE A 108 1.61 10.54 4.13
C PHE A 108 0.55 11.47 4.70
N LEU A 109 -0.73 11.07 4.70
CA LEU A 109 -1.81 11.88 5.27
C LEU A 109 -1.59 12.13 6.76
N LEU A 110 -1.19 11.12 7.54
CA LEU A 110 -0.83 11.27 8.95
C LEU A 110 0.34 12.24 9.12
N SER A 111 1.34 12.20 8.25
CA SER A 111 2.48 13.12 8.29
C SER A 111 2.08 14.58 8.10
N LYS A 112 0.94 14.86 7.48
CA LYS A 112 0.38 16.20 7.24
C LYS A 112 -0.69 16.60 8.25
N ASP A 113 -1.05 15.73 9.19
CA ASP A 113 -2.07 16.02 10.19
C ASP A 113 -1.65 17.17 11.10
N ARG A 114 -2.42 18.27 11.03
CA ARG A 114 -2.17 19.49 11.80
C ARG A 114 -2.46 19.30 13.29
N ALA A 115 -3.39 18.41 13.64
CA ALA A 115 -3.74 18.15 15.03
C ALA A 115 -2.58 17.48 15.78
N LEU A 116 -1.78 16.66 15.11
CA LEU A 116 -0.60 15.99 15.68
C LEU A 116 0.63 16.89 15.80
N LYS A 117 0.60 18.12 15.28
CA LYS A 117 1.72 19.07 15.46
C LYS A 117 1.93 19.49 16.91
N SER A 118 0.88 19.44 17.72
CA SER A 118 0.97 19.69 19.18
C SER A 118 1.62 18.53 19.96
N SER A 119 1.77 17.35 19.34
CA SER A 119 2.32 16.13 19.93
C SER A 119 3.40 15.51 19.02
N PRO A 120 4.56 16.20 18.84
CA PRO A 120 5.57 15.79 17.87
C PRO A 120 6.13 14.38 18.14
N ASP A 121 6.32 14.02 19.40
CA ASP A 121 6.83 12.69 19.76
C ASP A 121 5.84 11.58 19.35
N LEU A 122 4.53 11.77 19.60
CA LEU A 122 3.50 10.83 19.17
C LEU A 122 3.50 10.70 17.64
N ARG A 123 3.60 11.82 16.91
CA ARG A 123 3.62 11.85 15.46
C ARG A 123 4.83 11.12 14.88
N ILE A 124 6.03 11.43 15.36
CA ILE A 124 7.29 10.81 14.90
C ILE A 124 7.24 9.31 15.12
N GLN A 125 6.81 8.87 16.29
CA GLN A 125 6.77 7.45 16.62
C GLN A 125 5.69 6.69 15.85
N SER A 126 4.52 7.29 15.64
CA SER A 126 3.48 6.69 14.81
C SER A 126 3.95 6.51 13.37
N LEU A 127 4.63 7.53 12.81
CA LEU A 127 5.24 7.41 11.49
C LEU A 127 6.32 6.32 11.44
N SER A 128 7.12 6.19 12.50
CA SER A 128 8.14 5.14 12.61
C SER A 128 7.53 3.73 12.60
N ILE A 129 6.45 3.52 13.36
CA ILE A 129 5.74 2.23 13.40
C ILE A 129 5.15 1.89 12.03
N LEU A 130 4.54 2.87 11.34
CA LEU A 130 4.05 2.69 9.98
C LEU A 130 5.19 2.38 9.00
N GLY A 131 6.37 2.99 9.21
CA GLY A 131 7.59 2.65 8.49
C GLY A 131 8.02 1.20 8.70
N LEU A 132 7.96 0.69 9.93
CA LEU A 132 8.26 -0.71 10.24
C LEU A 132 7.29 -1.67 9.52
N ILE A 133 5.99 -1.37 9.56
CA ILE A 133 4.98 -2.17 8.88
C ILE A 133 5.24 -2.17 7.37
N SER A 134 5.47 -1.00 6.77
CA SER A 134 5.80 -0.86 5.35
C SER A 134 7.07 -1.62 4.99
N PHE A 135 8.12 -1.55 5.83
CA PHE A 135 9.38 -2.27 5.63
C PHE A 135 9.17 -3.78 5.58
N GLY A 136 8.41 -4.34 6.54
CA GLY A 136 8.11 -5.76 6.57
C GLY A 136 7.36 -6.25 5.32
N PHE A 137 6.34 -5.51 4.88
CA PHE A 137 5.59 -5.86 3.67
C PHE A 137 6.42 -5.68 2.39
N LEU A 138 7.21 -4.62 2.28
CA LEU A 138 8.09 -4.41 1.12
C LEU A 138 9.18 -5.47 1.03
N LEU A 139 9.72 -5.89 2.17
CA LEU A 139 10.66 -7.01 2.23
C LEU A 139 10.00 -8.30 1.75
N PHE A 140 8.79 -8.59 2.21
CA PHE A 140 8.01 -9.74 1.78
C PHE A 140 7.73 -9.70 0.26
N ILE A 141 7.30 -8.55 -0.27
CA ILE A 141 7.07 -8.36 -1.71
C ILE A 141 8.34 -8.67 -2.50
N LEU A 142 9.47 -8.13 -2.10
CA LEU A 142 10.73 -8.31 -2.83
C LEU A 142 11.21 -9.78 -2.86
N TYR A 143 11.01 -10.53 -1.78
CA TYR A 143 11.52 -11.89 -1.68
C TYR A 143 10.56 -12.98 -2.14
N THR A 144 9.24 -12.77 -2.01
CA THR A 144 8.26 -13.84 -2.24
C THR A 144 7.23 -13.52 -3.30
N SER A 145 7.02 -12.24 -3.63
CA SER A 145 5.88 -11.80 -4.44
C SER A 145 6.25 -10.61 -5.33
N ASN A 146 7.41 -10.68 -5.97
CA ASN A 146 7.94 -9.57 -6.76
C ASN A 146 7.13 -9.37 -8.06
N PRO A 147 6.39 -8.25 -8.20
CA PRO A 147 5.56 -8.01 -9.38
C PRO A 147 6.36 -7.68 -10.65
N PHE A 148 7.68 -7.48 -10.53
CA PHE A 148 8.58 -7.17 -11.65
C PHE A 148 9.49 -8.32 -12.04
N GLU A 149 9.21 -9.54 -11.56
CA GLU A 149 9.97 -10.73 -11.93
C GLU A 149 9.93 -10.95 -13.44
N ARG A 150 11.10 -11.22 -14.03
CA ARG A 150 11.24 -11.46 -15.47
C ARG A 150 10.93 -12.90 -15.84
N LEU A 151 10.23 -13.05 -16.95
CA LEU A 151 9.97 -14.33 -17.61
C LEU A 151 10.74 -14.39 -18.93
N LEU A 152 11.71 -15.30 -19.02
CA LEU A 152 12.52 -15.49 -20.23
C LEU A 152 12.55 -16.98 -20.61
N PRO A 153 12.22 -17.34 -21.88
CA PRO A 153 11.78 -16.46 -22.94
C PRO A 153 10.36 -15.90 -22.71
N SER A 154 10.10 -14.68 -23.17
CA SER A 154 8.79 -14.05 -23.08
C SER A 154 7.78 -14.82 -23.96
N PRO A 155 6.60 -15.20 -23.44
CA PRO A 155 5.56 -15.82 -24.23
C PRO A 155 4.97 -14.82 -25.23
N PHE A 156 4.46 -15.35 -26.35
CA PHE A 156 3.79 -14.55 -27.38
C PHE A 156 2.45 -13.96 -26.88
N GLN A 157 1.78 -14.67 -25.94
CA GLN A 157 0.50 -14.27 -25.38
C GLN A 157 0.45 -14.62 -23.88
N GLY A 158 -0.23 -13.77 -23.09
CA GLY A 158 -0.47 -14.04 -21.69
C GLY A 158 -1.66 -14.97 -21.46
N ARG A 159 -1.76 -15.53 -20.24
CA ARG A 159 -2.81 -16.50 -19.85
C ARG A 159 -4.18 -15.85 -19.71
N GLY A 160 -4.21 -14.53 -19.45
CA GLY A 160 -5.45 -13.79 -19.22
C GLY A 160 -5.84 -13.71 -17.73
N LEU A 161 -6.74 -12.79 -17.45
CA LEU A 161 -7.33 -12.64 -16.12
C LEU A 161 -8.36 -13.76 -15.89
N ASN A 162 -8.42 -14.29 -14.68
CA ASN A 162 -9.44 -15.24 -14.26
C ASN A 162 -10.84 -14.72 -14.65
N PRO A 163 -11.69 -15.51 -15.34
CA PRO A 163 -13.02 -15.08 -15.77
C PRO A 163 -13.89 -14.52 -14.64
N LEU A 164 -13.85 -15.10 -13.44
CA LEU A 164 -14.57 -14.62 -12.27
C LEU A 164 -14.13 -13.21 -11.80
N LEU A 165 -12.93 -12.79 -12.21
CA LEU A 165 -12.40 -11.44 -11.91
C LEU A 165 -12.71 -10.43 -13.02
N GLN A 166 -13.28 -10.85 -14.16
CA GLN A 166 -13.68 -9.95 -15.25
C GLN A 166 -15.05 -9.32 -14.95
N ASP A 167 -15.15 -8.66 -13.83
CA ASP A 167 -16.35 -8.04 -13.29
C ASP A 167 -16.06 -6.59 -12.83
N PRO A 168 -17.00 -5.65 -12.99
CA PRO A 168 -16.84 -4.28 -12.51
C PRO A 168 -16.54 -4.19 -11.01
N ALA A 169 -16.98 -5.16 -10.21
CA ALA A 169 -16.69 -5.20 -8.78
C ALA A 169 -15.20 -5.35 -8.49
N LEU A 170 -14.44 -6.08 -9.32
CA LEU A 170 -12.98 -6.15 -9.20
C LEU A 170 -12.32 -4.76 -9.28
N VAL A 171 -12.87 -3.85 -10.06
CA VAL A 171 -12.32 -2.49 -10.22
C VAL A 171 -12.44 -1.70 -8.93
N ILE A 172 -13.56 -1.84 -8.20
CA ILE A 172 -13.94 -0.94 -7.11
C ILE A 172 -13.74 -1.58 -5.73
N HIS A 173 -14.13 -2.86 -5.57
CA HIS A 173 -14.16 -3.52 -4.26
C HIS A 173 -12.77 -3.62 -3.61
N PRO A 174 -11.71 -4.18 -4.24
CA PRO A 174 -10.44 -4.37 -3.56
C PRO A 174 -9.77 -3.06 -3.13
N PRO A 175 -9.70 -2.00 -3.95
CA PRO A 175 -9.16 -0.71 -3.50
C PRO A 175 -9.94 -0.10 -2.34
N THR A 176 -11.29 -0.21 -2.35
CA THR A 176 -12.15 0.32 -1.28
C THR A 176 -11.94 -0.46 0.02
N LEU A 177 -11.92 -1.79 -0.06
CA LEU A 177 -11.67 -2.65 1.09
C LEU A 177 -10.29 -2.39 1.71
N TYR A 178 -9.26 -2.27 0.86
CA TYR A 178 -7.90 -2.00 1.31
C TYR A 178 -7.78 -0.61 1.94
N ALA A 179 -8.43 0.41 1.37
CA ALA A 179 -8.46 1.73 2.01
C ALA A 179 -8.96 1.64 3.46
N GLY A 180 -9.98 0.85 3.72
CA GLY A 180 -10.50 0.63 5.07
C GLY A 180 -9.59 -0.23 5.94
N TYR A 181 -9.26 -1.41 5.47
CA TYR A 181 -8.48 -2.39 6.23
C TYR A 181 -7.08 -1.86 6.59
N VAL A 182 -6.36 -1.35 5.60
CA VAL A 182 -5.01 -0.80 5.76
C VAL A 182 -5.03 0.50 6.59
N GLY A 183 -6.10 1.28 6.45
CA GLY A 183 -6.28 2.53 7.20
C GLY A 183 -6.27 2.33 8.71
N LEU A 184 -6.68 1.16 9.21
CA LEU A 184 -6.62 0.82 10.63
C LEU A 184 -5.18 0.72 11.18
N ALA A 185 -4.16 0.65 10.32
CA ALA A 185 -2.77 0.74 10.75
C ALA A 185 -2.45 2.11 11.39
N VAL A 186 -3.17 3.18 11.02
CA VAL A 186 -2.98 4.52 11.61
C VAL A 186 -3.39 4.56 13.08
N PRO A 187 -4.64 4.25 13.48
CA PRO A 187 -5.00 4.21 14.89
C PRO A 187 -4.18 3.18 15.68
N PHE A 188 -3.81 2.04 15.07
CA PHE A 188 -2.88 1.08 15.67
C PHE A 188 -1.52 1.72 15.99
N SER A 189 -0.92 2.43 15.02
CA SER A 189 0.38 3.10 15.23
C SER A 189 0.30 4.18 16.31
N LEU A 190 -0.78 4.95 16.37
CA LEU A 190 -1.03 5.96 17.42
C LEU A 190 -1.16 5.30 18.80
N ALA A 191 -1.87 4.18 18.90
CA ALA A 191 -2.02 3.44 20.15
C ALA A 191 -0.67 2.90 20.65
N VAL A 192 0.10 2.21 19.79
CA VAL A 192 1.42 1.69 20.16
C VAL A 192 2.37 2.83 20.52
N SER A 193 2.38 3.93 19.78
CA SER A 193 3.21 5.10 20.08
C SER A 193 2.88 5.70 21.44
N SER A 194 1.59 5.71 21.83
CA SER A 194 1.18 6.23 23.15
C SER A 194 1.71 5.40 24.31
N LEU A 195 1.92 4.10 24.11
CA LEU A 195 2.51 3.20 25.10
C LEU A 195 4.02 3.42 25.25
N LEU A 196 4.66 3.90 24.17
CA LEU A 196 6.09 4.16 24.13
C LEU A 196 6.45 5.59 24.57
N THR A 197 5.48 6.50 24.58
CA THR A 197 5.69 7.93 24.89
C THR A 197 5.11 8.27 26.26
N VAL A 198 5.94 8.85 27.13
CA VAL A 198 5.50 9.27 28.46
C VAL A 198 4.47 10.42 28.35
N ASN A 199 3.34 10.30 29.05
CA ASN A 199 2.29 11.34 29.19
C ASN A 199 1.43 11.64 27.96
N ASN A 200 1.21 10.70 27.03
CA ASN A 200 0.36 10.96 25.87
C ASN A 200 -1.05 10.34 26.02
N HIS A 201 -1.87 10.87 26.95
CA HIS A 201 -3.24 10.40 27.19
C HIS A 201 -4.25 10.83 26.10
N GLN A 202 -3.85 11.68 25.14
CA GLN A 202 -4.75 12.21 24.12
C GLN A 202 -4.74 11.43 22.79
N TRP A 203 -3.97 10.35 22.70
CA TRP A 203 -3.85 9.57 21.46
C TRP A 203 -5.19 9.10 20.91
N ALA A 204 -6.13 8.70 21.78
CA ALA A 204 -7.45 8.21 21.38
C ALA A 204 -8.29 9.29 20.69
N MET A 205 -8.13 10.54 21.11
CA MET A 205 -8.78 11.69 20.47
C MET A 205 -8.23 11.91 19.06
N HIS A 206 -6.93 11.82 18.87
CA HIS A 206 -6.29 11.88 17.55
C HIS A 206 -6.67 10.68 16.68
N ALA A 207 -6.72 9.47 17.23
CA ALA A 207 -7.06 8.26 16.51
C ALA A 207 -8.51 8.20 16.03
N ARG A 208 -9.44 8.92 16.69
CA ARG A 208 -10.89 8.83 16.43
C ARG A 208 -11.24 9.08 14.95
N SER A 209 -10.78 10.18 14.39
CA SER A 209 -11.09 10.54 13.00
C SER A 209 -10.55 9.51 11.99
N TRP A 210 -9.34 9.03 12.24
CA TRP A 210 -8.70 8.00 11.41
C TRP A 210 -9.44 6.67 11.49
N THR A 211 -9.87 6.27 12.70
CA THR A 211 -10.67 5.06 12.90
C THR A 211 -12.01 5.14 12.18
N ILE A 212 -12.72 6.27 12.29
CA ILE A 212 -14.01 6.46 11.62
C ILE A 212 -13.84 6.40 10.10
N LEU A 213 -12.85 7.09 9.56
CA LEU A 213 -12.60 7.11 8.12
C LEU A 213 -12.24 5.71 7.60
N SER A 214 -11.37 4.99 8.29
CA SER A 214 -11.01 3.62 7.96
C SER A 214 -12.22 2.68 8.04
N TRP A 215 -13.04 2.84 9.07
CA TRP A 215 -14.26 2.03 9.26
C TRP A 215 -15.28 2.27 8.14
N VAL A 216 -15.47 3.51 7.67
CA VAL A 216 -16.36 3.82 6.54
C VAL A 216 -15.92 3.09 5.27
N PHE A 217 -14.62 3.17 4.92
CA PHE A 217 -14.09 2.45 3.77
C PHE A 217 -14.20 0.93 3.94
N LEU A 218 -13.89 0.41 5.13
CA LEU A 218 -13.97 -1.02 5.41
C LEU A 218 -15.41 -1.54 5.27
N THR A 219 -16.38 -0.83 5.85
CA THR A 219 -17.80 -1.19 5.76
C THR A 219 -18.29 -1.14 4.32
N GLY A 220 -17.95 -0.10 3.57
CA GLY A 220 -18.26 0.01 2.14
C GLY A 220 -17.61 -1.10 1.32
N GLY A 221 -16.33 -1.40 1.60
CA GLY A 221 -15.61 -2.50 0.95
C GLY A 221 -16.23 -3.86 1.23
N ILE A 222 -16.59 -4.18 2.48
CA ILE A 222 -17.27 -5.42 2.85
C ILE A 222 -18.63 -5.51 2.16
N ALA A 223 -19.43 -4.44 2.16
CA ALA A 223 -20.73 -4.42 1.51
C ALA A 223 -20.63 -4.68 -0.01
N LEU A 224 -19.66 -4.04 -0.68
CA LEU A 224 -19.38 -4.27 -2.10
C LEU A 224 -18.93 -5.70 -2.38
N GLY A 225 -18.08 -6.27 -1.53
CA GLY A 225 -17.61 -7.63 -1.68
C GLY A 225 -18.71 -8.67 -1.45
N SER A 226 -19.57 -8.44 -0.44
CA SER A 226 -20.72 -9.31 -0.18
C SER A 226 -21.74 -9.26 -1.33
N TRP A 227 -21.97 -8.07 -1.89
CA TRP A 227 -22.83 -7.91 -3.06
C TRP A 227 -22.23 -8.63 -4.28
N TRP A 228 -20.93 -8.50 -4.54
CA TRP A 228 -20.25 -9.21 -5.63
C TRP A 228 -20.32 -10.73 -5.45
N ALA A 229 -20.00 -11.23 -4.28
CA ALA A 229 -20.09 -12.67 -3.99
C ALA A 229 -21.51 -13.20 -4.21
N TYR A 230 -22.54 -12.46 -3.84
CA TYR A 230 -23.93 -12.85 -3.98
C TYR A 230 -24.35 -13.04 -5.44
N TYR A 231 -24.06 -12.08 -6.34
CA TYR A 231 -24.53 -12.18 -7.72
C TYR A 231 -23.60 -13.00 -8.61
N GLU A 232 -22.29 -13.01 -8.36
CA GLU A 232 -21.32 -13.72 -9.15
C GLU A 232 -21.23 -15.20 -8.77
N LEU A 233 -21.22 -15.52 -7.48
CA LEU A 233 -21.11 -16.88 -6.97
C LEU A 233 -22.47 -17.54 -6.69
N GLY A 234 -23.54 -16.75 -6.65
CA GLY A 234 -24.90 -17.23 -6.35
C GLY A 234 -25.12 -17.65 -4.87
N TRP A 235 -24.16 -17.40 -4.01
CA TRP A 235 -24.25 -17.63 -2.56
C TRP A 235 -23.45 -16.54 -1.83
N GLY A 236 -24.07 -15.98 -0.80
CA GLY A 236 -23.52 -14.82 -0.12
C GLY A 236 -22.22 -15.09 0.62
N GLY A 237 -21.34 -14.08 0.66
CA GLY A 237 -20.10 -14.06 1.41
C GLY A 237 -20.21 -13.27 2.70
#